data_952015bac886c16079edab3b11a5fadd
#
_entry.id   952015bac886c16079edab3b11a5fadd
#
_cell.length_a   1.000
_cell.length_b   1.000
_cell.length_c   1.000
_cell.angle_alpha   90.00
_cell.angle_beta   90.00
_cell.angle_gamma   90.00
#
_symmetry.space_group_name_H-M   'P 1'
#
loop_
_entity.id
_entity.type
_entity.pdbx_description
1 polymer ?
#
loop_
_entity_poly.entity_id
_entity_poly.type
_entity_poly.pdbx_seq_one_letter_code
_entity_poly.pdbx_strand_id
1 'polypeptide(L)'
;MTERRCRLEASSRGRQTHENLVGVVSKTTSLLGGKAGRRGGRRIDHRFYVIACVSAFAVVLTGFARTYYLKALFRTSALPWLLHLHGALMTGWFSLFLVQTCLIASHRVVVHRRLGVFGAGLAISMVVVVVTVLVHAAARDVNSPADGPRSILFLGTGLVNIGVFATLVGAAIAFRRRADFHKRLMLLATLTILVAALARIPLGFIERGGLSVAILLADACIALAVAVDTLRNHRLHPAFAWGAALFVVSMHLADVGARTHAWTRVVTWMVS
;
A
#
# COMPACT_ATOMS: atom_id res chain seq x y z
N MET A 1 -78.89 0.20 20.22
CA MET A 1 -77.94 -0.26 19.18
C MET A 1 -76.68 0.62 19.02
N THR A 2 -76.63 1.73 19.71
CA THR A 2 -75.58 2.79 19.59
C THR A 2 -74.34 2.55 20.44
N GLU A 3 -74.45 1.96 21.62
CA GLU A 3 -73.31 1.78 22.54
C GLU A 3 -72.24 0.74 22.08
N ARG A 4 -72.67 -0.30 21.41
CA ARG A 4 -71.76 -1.34 20.86
C ARG A 4 -70.85 -0.83 19.70
N ARG A 5 -71.37 0.08 18.87
CA ARG A 5 -70.56 0.70 17.80
C ARG A 5 -69.47 1.60 18.33
N CYS A 6 -69.74 2.41 19.35
CA CYS A 6 -68.78 3.33 19.95
C CYS A 6 -67.62 2.61 20.64
N ARG A 7 -67.84 1.44 21.26
CA ARG A 7 -66.79 0.62 21.89
C ARG A 7 -65.89 -0.06 20.85
N LEU A 8 -66.42 -0.48 19.71
CA LEU A 8 -65.64 -1.09 18.66
C LEU A 8 -64.72 -0.08 17.93
N GLU A 9 -65.23 1.14 17.72
CA GLU A 9 -64.44 2.22 17.11
C GLU A 9 -63.31 2.72 18.02
N ALA A 10 -63.54 2.82 19.35
CA ALA A 10 -62.53 3.14 20.32
C ALA A 10 -61.43 2.09 20.45
N SER A 11 -61.80 0.80 20.37
CA SER A 11 -60.86 -0.34 20.38
C SER A 11 -60.02 -0.42 19.10
N SER A 12 -60.58 -0.08 17.94
CA SER A 12 -59.84 -0.07 16.66
C SER A 12 -58.84 1.09 16.56
N ARG A 13 -59.23 2.28 17.04
CA ARG A 13 -58.33 3.44 17.11
C ARG A 13 -57.14 3.22 18.07
N GLY A 14 -57.38 2.59 19.24
CA GLY A 14 -56.30 2.25 20.19
C GLY A 14 -55.32 1.27 19.63
N ARG A 15 -55.76 0.26 18.88
CA ARG A 15 -54.88 -0.71 18.17
C ARG A 15 -54.06 -0.07 17.09
N GLN A 16 -54.69 0.77 16.28
CA GLN A 16 -53.99 1.46 15.17
C GLN A 16 -52.92 2.48 15.66
N THR A 17 -53.18 3.15 16.78
CA THR A 17 -52.21 4.04 17.41
C THR A 17 -50.99 3.26 18.00
N HIS A 18 -51.25 2.09 18.59
CA HIS A 18 -50.22 1.22 19.14
C HIS A 18 -49.33 0.62 18.03
N GLU A 19 -49.91 0.15 16.94
CA GLU A 19 -49.16 -0.34 15.78
C GLU A 19 -48.32 0.74 15.10
N ASN A 20 -48.86 1.95 14.98
CA ASN A 20 -48.10 3.08 14.43
C ASN A 20 -46.92 3.48 15.34
N LEU A 21 -47.10 3.48 16.67
CA LEU A 21 -46.02 3.76 17.64
C LEU A 21 -44.93 2.69 17.59
N VAL A 22 -45.30 1.41 17.54
CA VAL A 22 -44.33 0.30 17.42
C VAL A 22 -43.58 0.39 16.10
N GLY A 23 -44.25 0.72 14.99
CA GLY A 23 -43.62 0.92 13.67
C GLY A 23 -42.63 2.09 13.66
N VAL A 24 -42.97 3.21 14.31
CA VAL A 24 -42.06 4.37 14.43
C VAL A 24 -40.88 4.06 15.32
N VAL A 25 -41.06 3.40 16.45
CA VAL A 25 -39.97 3.02 17.37
C VAL A 25 -39.02 2.01 16.69
N SER A 26 -39.54 1.00 15.97
CA SER A 26 -38.74 0.05 15.23
C SER A 26 -37.91 0.72 14.12
N LYS A 27 -38.52 1.65 13.38
CA LYS A 27 -37.84 2.39 12.31
C LYS A 27 -36.77 3.34 12.86
N THR A 28 -37.03 3.96 14.00
CA THR A 28 -36.04 4.84 14.66
C THR A 28 -34.87 4.05 15.25
N THR A 29 -35.11 2.89 15.85
CA THR A 29 -34.05 1.99 16.37
C THR A 29 -33.19 1.43 15.24
N SER A 30 -33.76 1.05 14.10
CA SER A 30 -33.03 0.58 12.94
C SER A 30 -32.17 1.69 12.29
N LEU A 31 -32.67 2.92 12.27
CA LEU A 31 -31.93 4.10 11.78
C LEU A 31 -30.77 4.51 12.69
N LEU A 32 -30.94 4.41 13.99
CA LEU A 32 -29.92 4.72 15.00
C LEU A 32 -28.85 3.62 15.07
N GLY A 33 -29.24 2.35 15.03
CA GLY A 33 -28.33 1.20 14.98
C GLY A 33 -27.49 1.18 13.69
N GLY A 34 -28.09 1.46 12.54
CA GLY A 34 -27.41 1.54 11.26
C GLY A 34 -26.39 2.69 11.18
N LYS A 35 -26.66 3.85 11.80
CA LYS A 35 -25.73 4.98 11.84
C LYS A 35 -24.56 4.76 12.80
N ALA A 36 -24.79 4.12 13.95
CA ALA A 36 -23.74 3.80 14.92
C ALA A 36 -22.76 2.74 14.39
N GLY A 37 -23.26 1.67 13.78
CA GLY A 37 -22.44 0.63 13.16
C GLY A 37 -21.59 1.15 12.00
N ARG A 38 -22.13 2.02 11.14
CA ARG A 38 -21.38 2.67 10.03
C ARG A 38 -20.30 3.64 10.53
N ARG A 39 -20.53 4.35 11.65
CA ARG A 39 -19.51 5.24 12.24
C ARG A 39 -18.37 4.46 12.91
N GLY A 40 -18.68 3.36 13.58
CA GLY A 40 -17.68 2.45 14.17
C GLY A 40 -16.78 1.83 13.11
N GLY A 41 -17.34 1.25 12.07
CA GLY A 41 -16.59 0.64 10.96
C GLY A 41 -15.65 1.63 10.25
N ARG A 42 -16.10 2.86 9.99
CA ARG A 42 -15.26 3.90 9.39
C ARG A 42 -14.06 4.30 10.26
N ARG A 43 -14.23 4.44 11.59
CA ARG A 43 -13.12 4.78 12.50
C ARG A 43 -12.06 3.66 12.57
N ILE A 44 -12.49 2.41 12.54
CA ILE A 44 -11.61 1.24 12.57
C ILE A 44 -10.82 1.14 11.26
N ASP A 45 -11.45 1.41 10.11
CA ASP A 45 -10.79 1.45 8.81
C ASP A 45 -9.64 2.48 8.79
N HIS A 46 -9.88 3.71 9.25
CA HIS A 46 -8.85 4.75 9.25
C HIS A 46 -7.63 4.37 10.10
N ARG A 47 -7.85 3.77 11.28
CA ARG A 47 -6.76 3.31 12.15
C ARG A 47 -5.87 2.26 11.47
N PHE A 48 -6.48 1.31 10.77
CA PHE A 48 -5.71 0.29 10.03
C PHE A 48 -4.76 0.92 9.00
N TYR A 49 -5.26 1.81 8.15
CA TYR A 49 -4.43 2.45 7.14
C TYR A 49 -3.33 3.33 7.74
N VAL A 50 -3.63 4.06 8.83
CA VAL A 50 -2.60 4.85 9.55
C VAL A 50 -1.52 3.94 10.15
N ILE A 51 -1.90 2.85 10.82
CA ILE A 51 -0.95 1.90 11.40
C ILE A 51 -0.10 1.27 10.30
N ALA A 52 -0.70 0.81 9.20
CA ALA A 52 0.02 0.24 8.07
C ALA A 52 1.04 1.24 7.46
N CYS A 53 0.65 2.53 7.33
CA CYS A 53 1.55 3.59 6.86
C CYS A 53 2.72 3.83 7.81
N VAL A 54 2.44 3.94 9.11
CA VAL A 54 3.48 4.18 10.14
C VAL A 54 4.44 3.00 10.18
N SER A 55 3.92 1.77 10.16
CA SER A 55 4.75 0.55 10.13
C SER A 55 5.62 0.48 8.87
N ALA A 56 5.05 0.76 7.69
CA ALA A 56 5.79 0.79 6.44
C ALA A 56 6.91 1.85 6.47
N PHE A 57 6.61 3.04 6.98
CA PHE A 57 7.60 4.10 7.12
C PHE A 57 8.71 3.73 8.13
N ALA A 58 8.35 3.11 9.26
CA ALA A 58 9.32 2.60 10.23
C ALA A 58 10.26 1.56 9.61
N VAL A 59 9.75 0.64 8.78
CA VAL A 59 10.56 -0.32 8.02
C VAL A 59 11.56 0.38 7.12
N VAL A 60 11.12 1.43 6.40
CA VAL A 60 12.01 2.21 5.53
C VAL A 60 13.10 2.93 6.35
N LEU A 61 12.73 3.59 7.44
CA LEU A 61 13.71 4.27 8.31
C LEU A 61 14.73 3.27 8.88
N THR A 62 14.29 2.12 9.33
CA THR A 62 15.16 1.06 9.89
C THR A 62 16.06 0.46 8.82
N GLY A 63 15.51 0.08 7.67
CA GLY A 63 16.27 -0.55 6.58
C GLY A 63 17.34 0.36 5.99
N PHE A 64 17.07 1.66 5.89
CA PHE A 64 18.00 2.64 5.38
C PHE A 64 18.74 3.43 6.46
N ALA A 65 18.57 3.11 7.76
CA ALA A 65 19.23 3.80 8.84
C ALA A 65 20.75 3.86 8.64
N ARG A 66 21.40 2.73 8.43
CA ARG A 66 22.86 2.62 8.32
C ARG A 66 23.42 3.22 7.03
N THR A 67 22.68 3.13 5.94
CA THR A 67 23.20 3.45 4.60
C THR A 67 22.81 4.84 4.12
N TYR A 68 21.77 5.45 4.70
CA TYR A 68 21.25 6.75 4.26
C TYR A 68 21.04 7.74 5.41
N TYR A 69 20.12 7.45 6.36
CA TYR A 69 19.70 8.43 7.37
C TYR A 69 20.76 8.70 8.44
N LEU A 70 21.43 7.67 8.93
CA LEU A 70 22.45 7.74 9.99
C LEU A 70 23.84 7.39 9.45
N LYS A 71 24.07 7.58 8.14
CA LYS A 71 25.33 7.21 7.48
C LYS A 71 26.57 7.81 8.13
N ALA A 72 26.48 9.02 8.67
CA ALA A 72 27.59 9.66 9.38
C ALA A 72 27.98 8.91 10.66
N LEU A 73 27.00 8.37 11.40
CA LEU A 73 27.22 7.57 12.59
C LEU A 73 27.87 6.22 12.26
N PHE A 74 27.46 5.60 11.14
CA PHE A 74 27.99 4.30 10.70
C PHE A 74 29.21 4.40 9.78
N ARG A 75 29.72 5.61 9.53
CA ARG A 75 30.90 5.89 8.67
C ARG A 75 30.81 5.22 7.29
N THR A 76 29.62 5.13 6.72
CA THR A 76 29.42 4.59 5.37
C THR A 76 29.91 5.57 4.32
N SER A 77 30.40 5.05 3.17
CA SER A 77 30.94 5.83 2.07
C SER A 77 30.00 6.91 1.55
N ALA A 78 30.55 7.95 0.93
CA ALA A 78 29.76 9.01 0.30
C ALA A 78 28.86 8.43 -0.79
N LEU A 79 27.61 8.89 -0.81
CA LEU A 79 26.64 8.48 -1.82
C LEU A 79 26.70 9.46 -3.01
N PRO A 80 26.62 8.98 -4.26
CA PRO A 80 26.39 9.83 -5.42
C PRO A 80 25.10 10.65 -5.27
N TRP A 81 25.05 11.84 -5.88
CA TRP A 81 23.91 12.73 -5.82
C TRP A 81 22.58 12.05 -6.27
N LEU A 82 22.68 11.17 -7.28
CA LEU A 82 21.53 10.40 -7.79
C LEU A 82 20.89 9.51 -6.71
N LEU A 83 21.69 8.91 -5.83
CA LEU A 83 21.18 8.14 -4.70
C LEU A 83 20.58 9.03 -3.61
N HIS A 84 21.07 10.26 -3.44
CA HIS A 84 20.43 11.25 -2.56
C HIS A 84 19.06 11.66 -3.11
N LEU A 85 18.96 11.94 -4.41
CA LEU A 85 17.69 12.24 -5.07
C LEU A 85 16.70 11.07 -4.93
N HIS A 86 17.16 9.84 -5.20
CA HIS A 86 16.37 8.63 -5.01
C HIS A 86 15.83 8.51 -3.57
N GLY A 87 16.72 8.64 -2.58
CA GLY A 87 16.34 8.56 -1.17
C GLY A 87 15.36 9.65 -0.74
N ALA A 88 15.54 10.88 -1.24
CA ALA A 88 14.62 12.00 -0.97
C ALA A 88 13.22 11.75 -1.56
N LEU A 89 13.12 11.27 -2.80
CA LEU A 89 11.85 10.94 -3.44
C LEU A 89 11.13 9.79 -2.72
N MET A 90 11.85 8.73 -2.32
CA MET A 90 11.30 7.62 -1.56
C MET A 90 10.79 8.08 -0.19
N THR A 91 11.59 8.85 0.55
CA THR A 91 11.19 9.43 1.83
C THR A 91 9.96 10.34 1.66
N GLY A 92 9.97 11.15 0.61
CA GLY A 92 8.84 12.01 0.23
C GLY A 92 7.56 11.22 -0.02
N TRP A 93 7.66 10.07 -0.69
CA TRP A 93 6.50 9.18 -0.94
C TRP A 93 5.89 8.65 0.35
N PHE A 94 6.69 8.04 1.24
CA PHE A 94 6.18 7.49 2.50
C PHE A 94 5.62 8.59 3.40
N SER A 95 6.28 9.75 3.47
CA SER A 95 5.79 10.92 4.20
C SER A 95 4.47 11.43 3.63
N LEU A 96 4.40 11.57 2.30
CA LEU A 96 3.18 12.00 1.61
C LEU A 96 2.04 11.00 1.83
N PHE A 97 2.31 9.70 1.74
CA PHE A 97 1.31 8.66 1.94
C PHE A 97 0.75 8.69 3.37
N LEU A 98 1.60 8.91 4.37
CA LEU A 98 1.18 9.10 5.76
C LEU A 98 0.30 10.35 5.92
N VAL A 99 0.75 11.50 5.38
CA VAL A 99 -0.02 12.75 5.41
C VAL A 99 -1.38 12.58 4.72
N GLN A 100 -1.42 11.96 3.55
CA GLN A 100 -2.64 11.67 2.81
C GLN A 100 -3.62 10.81 3.60
N THR A 101 -3.11 9.80 4.30
CA THR A 101 -3.93 8.93 5.15
C THR A 101 -4.47 9.68 6.36
N CYS A 102 -3.67 10.53 7.00
CA CYS A 102 -4.09 11.40 8.10
C CYS A 102 -5.12 12.44 7.65
N LEU A 103 -4.99 13.02 6.45
CA LEU A 103 -5.96 13.97 5.90
C LEU A 103 -7.34 13.32 5.71
N ILE A 104 -7.40 12.07 5.26
CA ILE A 104 -8.66 11.33 5.15
C ILE A 104 -9.22 11.00 6.53
N ALA A 105 -8.38 10.59 7.48
CA ALA A 105 -8.80 10.34 8.87
C ALA A 105 -9.36 11.60 9.55
N SER A 106 -8.83 12.78 9.19
CA SER A 106 -9.26 14.10 9.69
C SER A 106 -10.37 14.74 8.85
N HIS A 107 -10.99 14.01 7.91
CA HIS A 107 -12.04 14.49 7.01
C HIS A 107 -11.64 15.68 6.08
N ARG A 108 -10.34 15.93 5.88
CA ARG A 108 -9.82 17.02 5.02
C ARG A 108 -9.68 16.58 3.55
N VAL A 109 -10.76 16.11 2.95
CA VAL A 109 -10.78 15.51 1.59
C VAL A 109 -10.34 16.49 0.51
N VAL A 110 -10.64 17.79 0.64
CA VAL A 110 -10.25 18.82 -0.34
C VAL A 110 -8.72 18.93 -0.42
N VAL A 111 -8.05 18.99 0.73
CA VAL A 111 -6.58 19.05 0.81
C VAL A 111 -5.96 17.77 0.28
N HIS A 112 -6.52 16.60 0.65
CA HIS A 112 -6.11 15.29 0.12
C HIS A 112 -6.13 15.28 -1.41
N ARG A 113 -7.18 15.78 -2.05
CA ARG A 113 -7.28 15.82 -3.52
C ARG A 113 -6.25 16.73 -4.17
N ARG A 114 -6.03 17.94 -3.62
CA ARG A 114 -5.01 18.88 -4.13
C ARG A 114 -3.61 18.29 -4.00
N LEU A 115 -3.28 17.77 -2.85
CA LEU A 115 -1.98 17.14 -2.58
C LEU A 115 -1.80 15.84 -3.39
N GLY A 116 -2.89 15.15 -3.74
CA GLY A 116 -2.89 13.95 -4.58
C GLY A 116 -2.35 14.18 -5.99
N VAL A 117 -2.55 15.38 -6.57
CA VAL A 117 -1.96 15.74 -7.87
C VAL A 117 -0.44 15.81 -7.76
N PHE A 118 0.07 16.44 -6.70
CA PHE A 118 1.50 16.45 -6.39
C PHE A 118 2.03 15.02 -6.19
N GLY A 119 1.26 14.16 -5.50
CA GLY A 119 1.60 12.75 -5.31
C GLY A 119 1.72 11.96 -6.63
N ALA A 120 0.89 12.25 -7.62
CA ALA A 120 1.00 11.64 -8.94
C ALA A 120 2.32 12.06 -9.64
N GLY A 121 2.68 13.34 -9.58
CA GLY A 121 3.98 13.84 -10.08
C GLY A 121 5.16 13.18 -9.38
N LEU A 122 5.09 13.05 -8.04
CA LEU A 122 6.10 12.36 -7.24
C LEU A 122 6.26 10.90 -7.67
N ALA A 123 5.15 10.17 -7.89
CA ALA A 123 5.21 8.78 -8.35
C ALA A 123 5.89 8.64 -9.72
N ILE A 124 5.61 9.54 -10.66
CA ILE A 124 6.28 9.57 -11.98
C ILE A 124 7.78 9.82 -11.79
N SER A 125 8.16 10.80 -10.99
CA SER A 125 9.57 11.11 -10.69
C SER A 125 10.28 9.91 -10.05
N MET A 126 9.62 9.19 -9.16
CA MET A 126 10.14 7.95 -8.56
C MET A 126 10.44 6.90 -9.62
N VAL A 127 9.49 6.64 -10.54
CA VAL A 127 9.68 5.66 -11.62
C VAL A 127 10.91 6.02 -12.45
N VAL A 128 11.01 7.26 -12.90
CA VAL A 128 12.14 7.72 -13.71
C VAL A 128 13.47 7.58 -12.95
N VAL A 129 13.54 8.08 -11.73
CA VAL A 129 14.78 8.07 -10.94
C VAL A 129 15.18 6.65 -10.55
N VAL A 130 14.23 5.76 -10.19
CA VAL A 130 14.54 4.35 -9.89
C VAL A 130 15.11 3.64 -11.11
N VAL A 131 14.49 3.78 -12.27
CA VAL A 131 15.00 3.18 -13.52
C VAL A 131 16.42 3.70 -13.79
N THR A 132 16.63 5.01 -13.68
CA THR A 132 17.97 5.60 -13.88
C THR A 132 19.00 5.04 -12.89
N VAL A 133 18.66 4.92 -11.61
CA VAL A 133 19.55 4.34 -10.58
C VAL A 133 19.90 2.89 -10.91
N LEU A 134 18.91 2.08 -11.29
CA LEU A 134 19.11 0.66 -11.59
C LEU A 134 20.00 0.47 -12.82
N VAL A 135 19.72 1.19 -13.91
CA VAL A 135 20.53 1.12 -15.14
C VAL A 135 21.96 1.61 -14.90
N HIS A 136 22.10 2.74 -14.19
CA HIS A 136 23.43 3.28 -13.87
C HIS A 136 24.26 2.35 -12.98
N ALA A 137 23.64 1.70 -11.99
CA ALA A 137 24.31 0.71 -11.15
C ALA A 137 24.74 -0.51 -11.98
N ALA A 138 23.87 -1.04 -12.84
CA ALA A 138 24.18 -2.18 -13.68
C ALA A 138 25.33 -1.85 -14.67
N ALA A 139 25.28 -0.68 -15.32
CA ALA A 139 26.33 -0.25 -16.26
C ALA A 139 27.69 -0.09 -15.57
N ARG A 140 27.73 0.42 -14.34
CA ARG A 140 28.95 0.57 -13.58
C ARG A 140 29.54 -0.77 -13.11
N ASP A 141 28.69 -1.70 -12.65
CA ASP A 141 29.12 -2.86 -11.90
C ASP A 141 29.15 -4.16 -12.76
N VAL A 142 28.60 -4.15 -13.98
CA VAL A 142 28.40 -5.34 -14.82
C VAL A 142 29.69 -6.16 -15.04
N ASN A 143 30.82 -5.48 -15.13
CA ASN A 143 32.13 -6.13 -15.34
C ASN A 143 32.86 -6.45 -14.03
N SER A 144 32.28 -6.14 -12.87
CA SER A 144 32.84 -6.48 -11.57
C SER A 144 32.49 -7.93 -11.20
N PRO A 145 33.50 -8.81 -10.96
CA PRO A 145 33.22 -10.18 -10.52
C PRO A 145 32.43 -10.28 -9.23
N ALA A 146 32.61 -9.30 -8.33
CA ALA A 146 31.97 -9.28 -7.02
C ALA A 146 30.55 -8.68 -7.07
N ASP A 147 30.37 -7.56 -7.78
CA ASP A 147 29.14 -6.76 -7.77
C ASP A 147 28.24 -6.98 -8.99
N GLY A 148 28.82 -7.40 -10.13
CA GLY A 148 28.09 -7.58 -11.40
C GLY A 148 26.88 -8.52 -11.28
N PRO A 149 26.99 -9.74 -10.73
CA PRO A 149 25.85 -10.64 -10.58
C PRO A 149 24.74 -10.05 -9.71
N ARG A 150 25.11 -9.29 -8.68
CA ARG A 150 24.17 -8.63 -7.79
C ARG A 150 23.46 -7.47 -8.49
N SER A 151 24.19 -6.62 -9.21
CA SER A 151 23.62 -5.49 -9.96
C SER A 151 22.70 -5.95 -11.08
N ILE A 152 23.04 -7.03 -11.78
CA ILE A 152 22.20 -7.67 -12.81
C ILE A 152 20.89 -8.18 -12.21
N LEU A 153 20.95 -8.86 -11.06
CA LEU A 153 19.77 -9.33 -10.33
C LEU A 153 18.89 -8.15 -9.87
N PHE A 154 19.49 -7.10 -9.30
CA PHE A 154 18.76 -5.92 -8.87
C PHE A 154 18.15 -5.13 -10.02
N LEU A 155 18.80 -5.09 -11.20
CA LEU A 155 18.21 -4.47 -12.38
C LEU A 155 16.91 -5.19 -12.78
N GLY A 156 16.93 -6.51 -12.94
CA GLY A 156 15.76 -7.29 -13.36
C GLY A 156 14.59 -7.18 -12.37
N THR A 157 14.86 -7.51 -11.10
CA THR A 157 13.84 -7.49 -10.07
C THR A 157 13.36 -6.06 -9.74
N GLY A 158 14.25 -5.08 -9.78
CA GLY A 158 13.94 -3.68 -9.53
C GLY A 158 13.07 -3.05 -10.61
N LEU A 159 13.33 -3.36 -11.90
CA LEU A 159 12.49 -2.91 -13.02
C LEU A 159 11.07 -3.48 -12.92
N VAL A 160 10.94 -4.76 -12.60
CA VAL A 160 9.62 -5.37 -12.37
C VAL A 160 8.93 -4.75 -11.16
N ASN A 161 9.65 -4.57 -10.05
CA ASN A 161 9.08 -3.98 -8.85
C ASN A 161 8.54 -2.56 -9.07
N ILE A 162 9.32 -1.69 -9.73
CA ILE A 162 8.86 -0.32 -10.02
C ILE A 162 7.74 -0.31 -11.07
N GLY A 163 7.72 -1.26 -11.99
CA GLY A 163 6.62 -1.47 -12.93
C GLY A 163 5.32 -1.87 -12.22
N VAL A 164 5.38 -2.79 -11.26
CA VAL A 164 4.23 -3.16 -10.41
C VAL A 164 3.74 -1.95 -9.60
N PHE A 165 4.65 -1.20 -8.98
CA PHE A 165 4.32 0.05 -8.29
C PHE A 165 3.59 1.02 -9.20
N ALA A 166 4.13 1.31 -10.39
CA ALA A 166 3.54 2.23 -11.36
C ALA A 166 2.15 1.77 -11.80
N THR A 167 1.97 0.46 -12.04
CA THR A 167 0.69 -0.15 -12.42
C THR A 167 -0.35 0.02 -11.30
N LEU A 168 0.02 -0.27 -10.05
CA LEU A 168 -0.87 -0.15 -8.91
C LEU A 168 -1.25 1.32 -8.62
N VAL A 169 -0.30 2.25 -8.70
CA VAL A 169 -0.58 3.70 -8.57
C VAL A 169 -1.47 4.19 -9.71
N GLY A 170 -1.17 3.81 -10.94
CA GLY A 170 -1.98 4.15 -12.11
C GLY A 170 -3.42 3.64 -11.98
N ALA A 171 -3.58 2.37 -11.59
CA ALA A 171 -4.89 1.78 -11.29
C ALA A 171 -5.59 2.51 -10.14
N ALA A 172 -4.87 2.84 -9.05
CA ALA A 172 -5.43 3.59 -7.93
C ALA A 172 -5.94 4.97 -8.36
N ILE A 173 -5.21 5.68 -9.23
CA ILE A 173 -5.63 6.97 -9.79
C ILE A 173 -6.83 6.80 -10.73
N ALA A 174 -6.85 5.78 -11.58
CA ALA A 174 -7.99 5.48 -12.45
C ALA A 174 -9.26 5.21 -11.63
N PHE A 175 -9.13 4.46 -10.52
CA PHE A 175 -10.23 4.17 -9.61
C PHE A 175 -10.42 5.21 -8.50
N ARG A 176 -9.86 6.43 -8.59
CA ARG A 176 -9.96 7.46 -7.54
C ARG A 176 -11.38 7.86 -7.13
N ARG A 177 -12.36 7.63 -7.99
CA ARG A 177 -13.79 7.84 -7.70
C ARG A 177 -14.41 6.72 -6.87
N ARG A 178 -13.77 5.53 -6.83
CA ARG A 178 -14.15 4.38 -6.00
C ARG A 178 -13.18 4.28 -4.83
N ALA A 179 -13.52 4.92 -3.72
CA ALA A 179 -12.63 5.04 -2.56
C ALA A 179 -12.18 3.69 -1.98
N ASP A 180 -13.01 2.65 -2.10
CA ASP A 180 -12.73 1.29 -1.67
C ASP A 180 -11.61 0.62 -2.50
N PHE A 181 -11.56 0.84 -3.82
CA PHE A 181 -10.47 0.40 -4.69
C PHE A 181 -9.22 1.25 -4.50
N HIS A 182 -9.39 2.57 -4.55
CA HIS A 182 -8.28 3.52 -4.47
C HIS A 182 -7.40 3.31 -3.23
N LYS A 183 -7.99 3.24 -2.04
CA LYS A 183 -7.25 3.10 -0.78
C LYS A 183 -6.44 1.80 -0.72
N ARG A 184 -6.99 0.68 -1.23
CA ARG A 184 -6.34 -0.63 -1.21
C ARG A 184 -5.19 -0.71 -2.22
N LEU A 185 -5.40 -0.20 -3.44
CA LEU A 185 -4.36 -0.17 -4.46
C LEU A 185 -3.20 0.75 -4.06
N MET A 186 -3.48 1.92 -3.45
CA MET A 186 -2.44 2.82 -2.93
C MET A 186 -1.64 2.18 -1.79
N LEU A 187 -2.30 1.45 -0.87
CA LEU A 187 -1.62 0.71 0.18
C LEU A 187 -0.73 -0.38 -0.42
N LEU A 188 -1.25 -1.20 -1.34
CA LEU A 188 -0.45 -2.23 -2.02
C LEU A 188 0.75 -1.62 -2.73
N ALA A 189 0.56 -0.57 -3.53
CA ALA A 189 1.66 0.11 -4.21
C ALA A 189 2.77 0.54 -3.23
N THR A 190 2.39 1.05 -2.07
CA THR A 190 3.36 1.47 -1.04
C THR A 190 4.06 0.27 -0.39
N LEU A 191 3.36 -0.85 -0.18
CA LEU A 191 3.94 -2.07 0.38
C LEU A 191 4.89 -2.76 -0.60
N THR A 192 4.63 -2.72 -1.92
CA THR A 192 5.49 -3.37 -2.92
C THR A 192 6.90 -2.80 -2.93
N ILE A 193 7.08 -1.51 -2.71
CA ILE A 193 8.41 -0.87 -2.70
C ILE A 193 9.20 -1.07 -1.38
N LEU A 194 8.65 -1.79 -0.41
CA LEU A 194 9.36 -2.12 0.84
C LEU A 194 10.50 -3.14 0.64
N VAL A 195 10.51 -3.91 -0.44
CA VAL A 195 11.52 -4.95 -0.72
C VAL A 195 12.94 -4.43 -0.50
N ALA A 196 13.24 -3.24 -1.05
CA ALA A 196 14.57 -2.63 -0.93
C ALA A 196 14.95 -2.25 0.51
N ALA A 197 13.98 -1.83 1.32
CA ALA A 197 14.19 -1.52 2.74
C ALA A 197 14.36 -2.81 3.56
N LEU A 198 13.50 -3.80 3.32
CA LEU A 198 13.55 -5.11 3.99
C LEU A 198 14.89 -5.81 3.74
N ALA A 199 15.41 -5.77 2.51
CA ALA A 199 16.71 -6.35 2.16
C ALA A 199 17.91 -5.72 2.91
N ARG A 200 17.71 -4.56 3.55
CA ARG A 200 18.77 -3.80 4.24
C ARG A 200 18.66 -3.85 5.77
N ILE A 201 17.64 -4.48 6.32
CA ILE A 201 17.51 -4.66 7.77
C ILE A 201 18.64 -5.59 8.23
N PRO A 202 19.47 -5.17 9.22
CA PRO A 202 20.65 -5.93 9.64
C PRO A 202 20.26 -7.10 10.55
N LEU A 203 19.58 -8.09 10.00
CA LEU A 203 19.23 -9.34 10.67
C LEU A 203 19.92 -10.49 9.92
N GLY A 204 20.63 -11.34 10.64
CA GLY A 204 21.49 -12.37 10.06
C GLY A 204 20.78 -13.33 9.08
N PHE A 205 19.49 -13.58 9.23
CA PHE A 205 18.74 -14.41 8.29
C PHE A 205 18.40 -13.63 6.98
N ILE A 206 18.22 -12.30 7.05
CA ILE A 206 18.00 -11.45 5.87
C ILE A 206 19.33 -11.29 5.11
N GLU A 207 20.41 -11.05 5.82
CA GLU A 207 21.74 -10.92 5.22
C GLU A 207 22.16 -12.19 4.47
N ARG A 208 21.90 -13.37 5.05
CA ARG A 208 22.15 -14.67 4.41
C ARG A 208 21.20 -15.00 3.26
N GLY A 209 19.92 -14.68 3.42
CA GLY A 209 18.90 -15.00 2.42
C GLY A 209 18.79 -13.96 1.29
N GLY A 210 19.37 -12.78 1.48
CA GLY A 210 19.45 -11.73 0.47
C GLY A 210 18.09 -11.26 -0.06
N LEU A 211 18.04 -11.01 -1.37
CA LEU A 211 16.85 -10.43 -2.01
C LEU A 211 15.62 -11.34 -1.94
N SER A 212 15.79 -12.66 -2.09
CA SER A 212 14.65 -13.60 -2.04
C SER A 212 13.93 -13.57 -0.70
N VAL A 213 14.67 -13.50 0.42
CA VAL A 213 14.08 -13.36 1.76
C VAL A 213 13.37 -12.01 1.90
N ALA A 214 13.92 -10.94 1.32
CA ALA A 214 13.26 -9.63 1.35
C ALA A 214 11.94 -9.63 0.53
N ILE A 215 11.88 -10.34 -0.58
CA ILE A 215 10.64 -10.54 -1.36
C ILE A 215 9.61 -11.30 -0.52
N LEU A 216 10.00 -12.41 0.12
CA LEU A 216 9.11 -13.19 1.00
C LEU A 216 8.58 -12.36 2.19
N LEU A 217 9.41 -11.50 2.76
CA LEU A 217 8.96 -10.58 3.82
C LEU A 217 7.98 -9.53 3.29
N ALA A 218 8.17 -9.03 2.07
CA ALA A 218 7.21 -8.13 1.44
C ALA A 218 5.89 -8.85 1.14
N ASP A 219 5.94 -10.11 0.68
CA ASP A 219 4.76 -10.97 0.53
C ASP A 219 4.01 -11.12 1.84
N ALA A 220 4.73 -11.36 2.94
CA ALA A 220 4.14 -11.47 4.28
C ALA A 220 3.46 -10.15 4.72
N CYS A 221 4.07 -8.99 4.45
CA CYS A 221 3.47 -7.68 4.73
C CYS A 221 2.18 -7.48 3.91
N ILE A 222 2.19 -7.85 2.64
CA ILE A 222 1.02 -7.76 1.76
C ILE A 222 -0.05 -8.75 2.21
N ALA A 223 0.32 -10.00 2.48
CA ALA A 223 -0.61 -11.02 2.99
C ALA A 223 -1.27 -10.59 4.29
N LEU A 224 -0.52 -10.00 5.23
CA LEU A 224 -1.06 -9.46 6.47
C LEU A 224 -2.07 -8.33 6.20
N ALA A 225 -1.75 -7.40 5.30
CA ALA A 225 -2.66 -6.31 4.95
C ALA A 225 -3.96 -6.84 4.32
N VAL A 226 -3.85 -7.81 3.41
CA VAL A 226 -4.99 -8.50 2.78
C VAL A 226 -5.82 -9.26 3.81
N ALA A 227 -5.16 -10.02 4.70
CA ALA A 227 -5.83 -10.80 5.74
C ALA A 227 -6.62 -9.89 6.70
N VAL A 228 -5.99 -8.82 7.20
CA VAL A 228 -6.65 -7.87 8.11
C VAL A 228 -7.85 -7.20 7.44
N ASP A 229 -7.73 -6.77 6.18
CA ASP A 229 -8.87 -6.18 5.45
C ASP A 229 -9.99 -7.20 5.21
N THR A 230 -9.63 -8.43 4.84
CA THR A 230 -10.58 -9.53 4.58
C THR A 230 -11.33 -9.94 5.85
N LEU A 231 -10.62 -10.13 6.97
CA LEU A 231 -11.23 -10.45 8.26
C LEU A 231 -12.20 -9.36 8.73
N ARG A 232 -11.86 -8.09 8.50
CA ARG A 232 -12.71 -6.95 8.88
C ARG A 232 -13.95 -6.80 8.01
N ASN A 233 -13.83 -7.09 6.74
CA ASN A 233 -14.91 -6.91 5.76
C ASN A 233 -15.67 -8.21 5.47
N HIS A 234 -15.23 -9.34 6.06
CA HIS A 234 -15.76 -10.70 5.83
C HIS A 234 -15.79 -11.11 4.36
N ARG A 235 -14.95 -10.49 3.52
CA ARG A 235 -14.81 -10.80 2.09
C ARG A 235 -13.47 -10.30 1.56
N LEU A 236 -12.86 -11.08 0.69
CA LEU A 236 -11.68 -10.66 -0.07
C LEU A 236 -12.08 -9.60 -1.10
N HIS A 237 -11.44 -8.43 -1.03
CA HIS A 237 -11.72 -7.36 -1.98
C HIS A 237 -10.94 -7.56 -3.29
N PRO A 238 -11.58 -7.42 -4.48
CA PRO A 238 -10.90 -7.65 -5.78
C PRO A 238 -9.61 -6.84 -5.97
N ALA A 239 -9.56 -5.59 -5.49
CA ALA A 239 -8.33 -4.77 -5.57
C ALA A 239 -7.15 -5.40 -4.82
N PHE A 240 -7.37 -6.04 -3.67
CA PHE A 240 -6.34 -6.77 -2.95
C PHE A 240 -6.00 -8.10 -3.62
N ALA A 241 -7.01 -8.85 -4.10
CA ALA A 241 -6.77 -10.13 -4.78
C ALA A 241 -5.87 -9.94 -6.01
N TRP A 242 -6.27 -9.05 -6.94
CA TRP A 242 -5.51 -8.80 -8.17
C TRP A 242 -4.18 -8.10 -7.92
N GLY A 243 -4.15 -7.09 -7.04
CA GLY A 243 -2.92 -6.35 -6.77
C GLY A 243 -1.87 -7.18 -6.03
N ALA A 244 -2.27 -8.02 -5.08
CA ALA A 244 -1.36 -8.95 -4.40
C ALA A 244 -0.88 -10.05 -5.37
N ALA A 245 -1.78 -10.63 -6.16
CA ALA A 245 -1.40 -11.62 -7.17
C ALA A 245 -0.41 -11.03 -8.20
N LEU A 246 -0.66 -9.81 -8.68
CA LEU A 246 0.26 -9.10 -9.58
C LEU A 246 1.66 -9.00 -8.96
N PHE A 247 1.78 -8.56 -7.70
CA PHE A 247 3.07 -8.44 -7.04
C PHE A 247 3.74 -9.79 -6.86
N VAL A 248 3.08 -10.75 -6.22
CA VAL A 248 3.66 -12.06 -5.91
C VAL A 248 4.14 -12.75 -7.18
N VAL A 249 3.27 -12.88 -8.18
CA VAL A 249 3.63 -13.58 -9.44
C VAL A 249 4.76 -12.84 -10.15
N SER A 250 4.67 -11.51 -10.31
CA SER A 250 5.69 -10.75 -11.03
C SER A 250 7.05 -10.79 -10.34
N MET A 251 7.08 -10.65 -8.99
CA MET A 251 8.35 -10.61 -8.26
C MET A 251 9.05 -11.96 -8.21
N HIS A 252 8.31 -13.05 -8.01
CA HIS A 252 8.90 -14.39 -8.03
C HIS A 252 9.38 -14.79 -9.43
N LEU A 253 8.62 -14.47 -10.48
CA LEU A 253 9.09 -14.67 -11.87
C LEU A 253 10.32 -13.81 -12.16
N ALA A 254 10.38 -12.57 -11.68
CA ALA A 254 11.52 -11.70 -11.85
C ALA A 254 12.76 -12.22 -11.09
N ASP A 255 12.61 -12.70 -9.85
CA ASP A 255 13.74 -13.26 -9.09
C ASP A 255 14.33 -14.51 -9.78
N VAL A 256 13.48 -15.41 -10.28
CA VAL A 256 13.94 -16.57 -11.06
C VAL A 256 14.53 -16.15 -12.40
N GLY A 257 13.84 -15.30 -13.16
CA GLY A 257 14.26 -14.84 -14.48
C GLY A 257 15.58 -14.07 -14.45
N ALA A 258 15.77 -13.19 -13.47
CA ALA A 258 16.98 -12.40 -13.33
C ALA A 258 18.25 -13.22 -12.97
N ARG A 259 18.09 -14.49 -12.57
CA ARG A 259 19.19 -15.43 -12.31
C ARG A 259 19.59 -16.25 -13.54
N THR A 260 18.89 -16.08 -14.66
CA THR A 260 19.16 -16.86 -15.88
C THR A 260 20.31 -16.28 -16.67
N HIS A 261 21.08 -17.17 -17.36
CA HIS A 261 22.10 -16.75 -18.30
C HIS A 261 21.55 -15.88 -19.45
N ALA A 262 20.30 -16.12 -19.86
CA ALA A 262 19.64 -15.30 -20.87
C ALA A 262 19.54 -13.83 -20.44
N TRP A 263 19.08 -13.58 -19.21
CA TRP A 263 18.99 -12.24 -18.65
C TRP A 263 20.38 -11.57 -18.54
N THR A 264 21.38 -12.29 -18.02
CA THR A 264 22.76 -11.79 -17.95
C THR A 264 23.26 -11.33 -19.31
N ARG A 265 23.05 -12.13 -20.38
CA ARG A 265 23.43 -11.75 -21.75
C ARG A 265 22.71 -10.48 -22.22
N VAL A 266 21.41 -10.37 -21.96
CA VAL A 266 20.62 -9.17 -22.30
C VAL A 266 21.19 -7.94 -21.64
N VAL A 267 21.45 -8.00 -20.32
CA VAL A 267 21.98 -6.85 -19.56
C VAL A 267 23.37 -6.49 -20.06
N THR A 268 24.27 -7.46 -20.24
CA THR A 268 25.61 -7.20 -20.75
C THR A 268 25.57 -6.52 -22.12
N TRP A 269 24.70 -6.97 -23.02
CA TRP A 269 24.50 -6.34 -24.32
C TRP A 269 23.91 -4.92 -24.22
N MET A 270 23.00 -4.67 -23.28
CA MET A 270 22.38 -3.33 -23.10
C MET A 270 23.36 -2.28 -22.58
N VAL A 271 24.39 -2.68 -21.84
CA VAL A 271 25.34 -1.76 -21.17
C VAL A 271 26.74 -1.76 -21.80
N SER A 272 26.97 -2.63 -22.82
CA SER A 272 28.17 -2.61 -23.67
C SER A 272 28.05 -1.52 -24.75
#